data_3b75b4c0923a9a47cc6f8d552cacd6ea
#
_entry.id   3b75b4c0923a9a47cc6f8d552cacd6ea
#
_cell.length_a   1.000
_cell.length_b   1.000
_cell.length_c   1.000
_cell.angle_alpha   90.00
_cell.angle_beta   90.00
_cell.angle_gamma   90.00
#
_symmetry.space_group_name_H-M   'P 1'
#
loop_
_entity.id
_entity.type
_entity.pdbx_description
1 polymer ?
#
loop_
_entity_poly.entity_id
_entity_poly.type
_entity_poly.pdbx_seq_one_letter_code
_entity_poly.pdbx_strand_id
1 'polypeptide(L)'
;LGLGKAAEESTGNFPQGLDRNADIIGAYAYASELSSGKDTPSGHWEIAGVPVLFDWGYFKDEHNSFPQALLDKLVERAKLPGYLGNCHSSGTVILDQLGEEHMKTGKPIFYTSADSVFQIACHEETFGLDRLYELCEIAREELTEGGYNIGRVIARPFVGDKPGNFQRTGNRHDLAVEPPAPTVLKKLVDEKGGEVVSIG
;
A
#
# COMPACT_ATOMS: atom_id res chain seq x y z
N LEU A 1 16.72 -24.00 -11.61
CA LEU A 1 15.90 -22.82 -11.95
C LEU A 1 16.68 -21.77 -12.81
N GLY A 2 18.02 -21.71 -12.76
CA GLY A 2 18.78 -20.72 -13.53
C GLY A 2 19.00 -19.37 -12.86
N LEU A 3 18.75 -19.22 -11.57
CA LEU A 3 18.90 -17.95 -10.84
C LEU A 3 20.32 -17.37 -10.95
N GLY A 4 21.37 -18.23 -10.85
CA GLY A 4 22.75 -17.78 -11.00
C GLY A 4 23.05 -17.21 -12.39
N LYS A 5 22.48 -17.81 -13.44
CA LYS A 5 22.61 -17.31 -14.81
C LYS A 5 21.81 -16.01 -15.01
N ALA A 6 20.58 -15.92 -14.50
CA ALA A 6 19.80 -14.68 -14.55
C ALA A 6 20.54 -13.52 -13.86
N ALA A 7 21.15 -13.77 -12.70
CA ALA A 7 21.96 -12.77 -12.00
C ALA A 7 23.22 -12.39 -12.80
N GLU A 8 23.92 -13.36 -13.42
CA GLU A 8 25.08 -13.10 -14.27
C GLU A 8 24.72 -12.23 -15.48
N GLU A 9 23.63 -12.53 -16.18
CA GLU A 9 23.13 -11.75 -17.31
C GLU A 9 22.74 -10.31 -16.90
N SER A 10 22.12 -10.15 -15.71
CA SER A 10 21.66 -8.87 -15.21
C SER A 10 22.80 -7.98 -14.67
N THR A 11 23.81 -8.57 -13.99
CA THR A 11 24.81 -7.81 -13.21
C THR A 11 26.22 -7.96 -13.73
N GLY A 12 26.47 -8.87 -14.68
CA GLY A 12 27.79 -9.26 -15.13
C GLY A 12 28.54 -10.19 -14.17
N ASN A 13 27.96 -10.56 -13.04
CA ASN A 13 28.60 -11.38 -12.00
C ASN A 13 27.78 -12.60 -11.62
N PHE A 14 28.40 -13.75 -11.56
CA PHE A 14 27.76 -14.96 -11.06
C PHE A 14 27.81 -14.97 -9.51
N PRO A 15 26.66 -15.17 -8.81
CA PRO A 15 26.60 -15.12 -7.36
C PRO A 15 27.41 -16.22 -6.70
N GLN A 16 28.05 -15.91 -5.56
CA GLN A 16 28.68 -16.90 -4.71
C GLN A 16 27.62 -17.83 -4.08
N GLY A 17 28.00 -19.09 -3.85
CA GLY A 17 27.13 -20.09 -3.21
C GLY A 17 26.16 -20.78 -4.17
N LEU A 18 26.14 -20.44 -5.45
CA LEU A 18 25.41 -21.16 -6.47
C LEU A 18 26.38 -21.97 -7.35
N ASP A 19 25.93 -23.15 -7.82
CA ASP A 19 26.72 -23.94 -8.74
C ASP A 19 26.56 -23.44 -10.19
N ARG A 20 27.66 -22.95 -10.74
CA ARG A 20 27.71 -22.43 -12.14
C ARG A 20 27.42 -23.52 -13.18
N ASN A 21 27.72 -24.75 -12.87
CA ASN A 21 27.58 -25.89 -13.77
C ASN A 21 26.30 -26.71 -13.57
N ALA A 22 25.41 -26.23 -12.66
CA ALA A 22 24.13 -26.91 -12.44
C ALA A 22 23.29 -26.94 -13.72
N ASP A 23 22.71 -28.09 -14.02
CA ASP A 23 21.81 -28.27 -15.15
C ASP A 23 20.55 -27.40 -14.95
N ILE A 24 20.24 -26.56 -15.95
CA ILE A 24 19.07 -25.72 -15.97
C ILE A 24 18.00 -26.37 -16.84
N ILE A 25 16.94 -26.87 -16.23
CA ILE A 25 15.85 -27.57 -16.92
C ILE A 25 14.80 -26.58 -17.44
N GLY A 26 14.65 -25.41 -16.77
CA GLY A 26 13.69 -24.37 -17.13
C GLY A 26 14.31 -23.26 -17.97
N ALA A 27 13.57 -22.15 -18.07
CA ALA A 27 14.06 -20.90 -18.63
C ALA A 27 14.42 -19.92 -17.50
N TYR A 28 15.32 -18.99 -17.80
CA TYR A 28 15.67 -17.87 -16.94
C TYR A 28 15.79 -16.60 -17.74
N ALA A 29 15.47 -15.49 -17.10
CA ALA A 29 15.63 -14.16 -17.66
C ALA A 29 15.71 -13.14 -16.52
N TYR A 30 16.05 -11.91 -16.86
CA TYR A 30 15.84 -10.75 -16.02
C TYR A 30 15.01 -9.71 -16.77
N ALA A 31 14.35 -8.82 -16.04
CA ALA A 31 13.62 -7.70 -16.59
C ALA A 31 14.04 -6.42 -15.90
N SER A 32 14.09 -5.32 -16.67
CA SER A 32 14.27 -3.98 -16.13
C SER A 32 12.91 -3.32 -15.97
N GLU A 33 12.65 -2.76 -14.80
CA GLU A 33 11.42 -2.02 -14.54
C GLU A 33 11.36 -0.74 -15.37
N LEU A 34 10.22 -0.50 -16.02
CA LEU A 34 9.94 0.72 -16.76
C LEU A 34 9.22 1.76 -15.91
N SER A 35 8.44 1.30 -14.93
CA SER A 35 7.71 2.15 -14.01
C SER A 35 8.67 2.91 -13.09
N SER A 36 8.49 4.24 -13.00
CA SER A 36 9.30 5.11 -12.13
C SER A 36 8.70 5.29 -10.74
N GLY A 37 7.44 4.89 -10.54
CA GLY A 37 6.68 5.13 -9.32
C GLY A 37 7.09 4.21 -8.18
N LYS A 38 7.34 4.78 -7.00
CA LYS A 38 7.59 4.02 -5.79
C LYS A 38 6.28 3.69 -5.08
N ASP A 39 5.59 2.67 -5.58
CA ASP A 39 4.45 2.05 -4.90
C ASP A 39 4.27 0.61 -5.37
N THR A 40 3.72 -0.25 -4.51
CA THR A 40 3.48 -1.67 -4.81
C THR A 40 2.64 -1.91 -6.08
N PRO A 41 1.55 -1.16 -6.36
CA PRO A 41 0.81 -1.28 -7.62
C PRO A 41 1.67 -1.17 -8.87
N SER A 42 2.66 -0.27 -8.91
CA SER A 42 3.53 -0.10 -10.08
C SER A 42 4.19 -1.41 -10.50
N GLY A 43 4.86 -2.08 -9.57
CA GLY A 43 5.53 -3.35 -9.85
C GLY A 43 4.55 -4.47 -10.21
N HIS A 44 3.42 -4.58 -9.50
CA HIS A 44 2.43 -5.61 -9.80
C HIS A 44 1.77 -5.43 -11.16
N TRP A 45 1.40 -4.21 -11.51
CA TRP A 45 0.80 -3.94 -12.82
C TRP A 45 1.78 -4.15 -13.94
N GLU A 46 3.04 -3.73 -13.77
CA GLU A 46 4.07 -3.94 -14.78
C GLU A 46 4.36 -5.42 -15.03
N ILE A 47 4.47 -6.24 -13.97
CA ILE A 47 4.57 -7.71 -14.10
C ILE A 47 3.35 -8.29 -14.83
N ALA A 48 2.17 -7.68 -14.64
CA ALA A 48 0.95 -8.05 -15.33
C ALA A 48 0.76 -7.38 -16.72
N GLY A 49 1.80 -6.75 -17.26
CA GLY A 49 1.85 -6.19 -18.61
C GLY A 49 1.38 -4.74 -18.73
N VAL A 50 1.24 -4.02 -17.63
CA VAL A 50 0.79 -2.61 -17.61
C VAL A 50 1.79 -1.75 -16.83
N PRO A 51 2.88 -1.25 -17.45
CA PRO A 51 3.82 -0.37 -16.78
C PRO A 51 3.17 0.98 -16.42
N VAL A 52 3.56 1.53 -15.28
CA VAL A 52 3.10 2.84 -14.81
C VAL A 52 4.05 3.92 -15.35
N LEU A 53 3.61 4.62 -16.38
CA LEU A 53 4.37 5.67 -17.08
C LEU A 53 3.91 7.08 -16.70
N PHE A 54 3.25 7.22 -15.57
CA PHE A 54 2.83 8.49 -14.98
C PHE A 54 3.38 8.63 -13.55
N ASP A 55 3.44 9.86 -13.06
CA ASP A 55 3.94 10.13 -11.71
C ASP A 55 2.84 9.94 -10.67
N TRP A 56 3.14 9.18 -9.62
CA TRP A 56 2.33 9.16 -8.42
C TRP A 56 2.43 10.46 -7.63
N GLY A 57 1.36 10.81 -6.94
CA GLY A 57 1.41 11.80 -5.87
C GLY A 57 2.09 11.25 -4.62
N TYR A 58 2.77 12.10 -3.89
CA TYR A 58 3.42 11.77 -2.61
C TYR A 58 3.20 12.89 -1.63
N PHE A 59 2.93 12.53 -0.39
CA PHE A 59 2.97 13.48 0.73
C PHE A 59 4.41 13.52 1.26
N LYS A 60 5.18 14.53 0.88
CA LYS A 60 6.64 14.57 1.11
C LYS A 60 7.04 15.19 2.44
N ASP A 61 6.18 16.00 3.04
CA ASP A 61 6.45 16.68 4.30
C ASP A 61 6.42 15.68 5.47
N GLU A 62 7.48 15.63 6.26
CA GLU A 62 7.58 14.70 7.39
C GLU A 62 6.56 14.99 8.50
N HIS A 63 6.22 16.26 8.67
CA HIS A 63 5.21 16.75 9.62
C HIS A 63 4.14 17.55 8.88
N ASN A 64 2.89 17.46 9.30
CA ASN A 64 1.75 18.02 8.57
C ASN A 64 1.74 17.56 7.11
N SER A 65 1.94 16.28 6.92
CA SER A 65 2.11 15.64 5.61
C SER A 65 0.91 15.87 4.69
N PHE A 66 -0.29 15.83 5.25
CA PHE A 66 -1.53 15.97 4.50
C PHE A 66 -2.03 17.41 4.51
N PRO A 67 -2.52 17.93 3.37
CA PRO A 67 -3.15 19.25 3.31
C PRO A 67 -4.34 19.37 4.27
N GLN A 68 -4.41 20.48 5.00
CA GLN A 68 -5.48 20.71 5.99
C GLN A 68 -6.88 20.60 5.36
N ALA A 69 -7.06 21.10 4.14
CA ALA A 69 -8.33 21.02 3.44
C ALA A 69 -8.81 19.58 3.17
N LEU A 70 -7.88 18.63 2.94
CA LEU A 70 -8.20 17.21 2.83
C LEU A 70 -8.66 16.66 4.18
N LEU A 71 -7.91 16.96 5.24
CA LEU A 71 -8.22 16.47 6.59
C LEU A 71 -9.56 17.01 7.10
N ASP A 72 -9.87 18.28 6.84
CA ASP A 72 -11.15 18.91 7.21
C ASP A 72 -12.33 18.20 6.53
N LYS A 73 -12.21 17.89 5.23
CA LYS A 73 -13.23 17.14 4.50
C LYS A 73 -13.42 15.72 5.06
N LEU A 74 -12.33 15.02 5.39
CA LEU A 74 -12.42 13.67 5.99
C LEU A 74 -13.12 13.72 7.35
N VAL A 75 -12.79 14.71 8.19
CA VAL A 75 -13.43 14.91 9.49
C VAL A 75 -14.93 15.18 9.33
N GLU A 76 -15.31 16.05 8.40
CA GLU A 76 -16.70 16.39 8.14
C GLU A 76 -17.50 15.21 7.58
N ARG A 77 -17.01 14.61 6.48
CA ARG A 77 -17.73 13.53 5.78
C ARG A 77 -17.89 12.27 6.61
N ALA A 78 -16.82 11.85 7.30
CA ALA A 78 -16.84 10.66 8.17
C ALA A 78 -17.31 10.96 9.61
N LYS A 79 -17.76 12.19 9.89
CA LYS A 79 -18.25 12.64 11.22
C LYS A 79 -17.29 12.27 12.34
N LEU A 80 -16.01 12.54 12.15
CA LEU A 80 -14.95 12.23 13.10
C LEU A 80 -14.87 13.29 14.20
N PRO A 81 -14.45 12.92 15.42
CA PRO A 81 -14.15 13.89 16.48
C PRO A 81 -12.85 14.68 16.23
N GLY A 82 -12.18 14.44 15.12
CA GLY A 82 -10.89 14.97 14.72
C GLY A 82 -9.99 13.83 14.23
N TYR A 83 -8.69 14.06 14.17
CA TYR A 83 -7.69 13.07 13.77
C TYR A 83 -6.43 13.17 14.65
N LEU A 84 -5.57 12.15 14.57
CA LEU A 84 -4.23 12.10 15.17
C LEU A 84 -3.19 11.85 14.07
N GLY A 85 -1.93 12.14 14.36
CA GLY A 85 -0.81 11.90 13.46
C GLY A 85 -0.60 13.03 12.46
N ASN A 86 -0.91 12.82 11.18
CA ASN A 86 -0.59 13.71 10.06
C ASN A 86 0.93 13.85 9.85
N CYS A 87 1.65 12.71 9.77
CA CYS A 87 3.10 12.69 9.66
C CYS A 87 3.60 11.44 8.92
N HIS A 88 4.88 11.45 8.56
CA HIS A 88 5.59 10.23 8.19
C HIS A 88 5.88 9.38 9.41
N SER A 89 5.55 8.10 9.34
CA SER A 89 5.90 7.15 10.40
C SER A 89 5.90 5.71 9.92
N SER A 90 6.57 4.83 10.67
CA SER A 90 6.31 3.41 10.59
C SER A 90 5.05 3.05 11.39
N GLY A 91 4.31 2.02 10.92
CA GLY A 91 3.06 1.64 11.56
C GLY A 91 3.22 1.18 13.02
N THR A 92 4.35 0.59 13.41
CA THR A 92 4.60 0.17 14.79
C THR A 92 4.88 1.36 15.70
N VAL A 93 5.72 2.29 15.25
CA VAL A 93 6.08 3.48 16.03
C VAL A 93 4.85 4.35 16.29
N ILE A 94 4.04 4.62 15.28
CA ILE A 94 2.89 5.52 15.45
C ILE A 94 1.80 4.92 16.34
N LEU A 95 1.64 3.59 16.33
CA LEU A 95 0.70 2.92 17.24
C LEU A 95 1.15 3.06 18.71
N ASP A 96 2.44 2.88 18.99
CA ASP A 96 2.97 3.06 20.34
C ASP A 96 2.85 4.51 20.83
N GLN A 97 2.93 5.48 19.93
CA GLN A 97 2.80 6.90 20.28
C GLN A 97 1.36 7.38 20.45
N LEU A 98 0.44 6.92 19.61
CA LEU A 98 -0.91 7.51 19.49
C LEU A 98 -2.05 6.52 19.76
N GLY A 99 -1.77 5.23 19.91
CA GLY A 99 -2.80 4.20 20.07
C GLY A 99 -3.69 4.41 21.30
N GLU A 100 -3.10 4.78 22.46
CA GLU A 100 -3.88 5.08 23.65
C GLU A 100 -4.79 6.31 23.48
N GLU A 101 -4.28 7.37 22.87
CA GLU A 101 -5.07 8.57 22.62
C GLU A 101 -6.18 8.30 21.61
N HIS A 102 -5.91 7.51 20.58
CA HIS A 102 -6.92 7.04 19.65
C HIS A 102 -8.07 6.31 20.37
N MET A 103 -7.75 5.33 21.23
CA MET A 103 -8.76 4.58 21.99
C MET A 103 -9.59 5.46 22.92
N LYS A 104 -8.98 6.48 23.55
CA LYS A 104 -9.66 7.43 24.45
C LYS A 104 -10.55 8.42 23.73
N THR A 105 -10.14 8.86 22.54
CA THR A 105 -10.80 9.98 21.84
C THR A 105 -11.66 9.56 20.65
N GLY A 106 -11.45 8.36 20.13
CA GLY A 106 -12.08 7.90 18.89
C GLY A 106 -11.55 8.60 17.62
N LYS A 107 -10.47 9.38 17.73
CA LYS A 107 -9.83 10.05 16.57
C LYS A 107 -8.96 9.04 15.81
N PRO A 108 -9.19 8.79 14.51
CA PRO A 108 -8.33 7.92 13.72
C PRO A 108 -6.91 8.49 13.60
N ILE A 109 -5.93 7.60 13.40
CA ILE A 109 -4.52 7.97 13.21
C ILE A 109 -4.23 8.00 11.71
N PHE A 110 -3.93 9.19 11.16
CA PHE A 110 -3.53 9.37 9.77
C PHE A 110 -2.02 9.51 9.66
N TYR A 111 -1.40 8.75 8.77
CA TYR A 111 0.05 8.79 8.54
C TYR A 111 0.41 8.32 7.14
N THR A 112 1.62 8.64 6.73
CA THR A 112 2.17 8.23 5.43
C THR A 112 3.58 7.67 5.58
N SER A 113 4.17 7.29 4.47
CA SER A 113 5.56 6.82 4.34
C SER A 113 6.16 7.32 3.03
N ALA A 114 7.29 6.77 2.62
CA ALA A 114 7.92 7.13 1.35
C ALA A 114 7.17 6.63 0.10
N ASP A 115 6.17 5.77 0.27
CA ASP A 115 5.32 5.27 -0.81
C ASP A 115 4.15 6.22 -1.10
N SER A 116 3.48 6.03 -2.23
CA SER A 116 2.28 6.80 -2.59
C SER A 116 1.04 6.29 -1.82
N VAL A 117 1.00 6.57 -0.53
CA VAL A 117 -0.02 6.01 0.37
C VAL A 117 -0.62 7.03 1.33
N PHE A 118 -1.90 6.84 1.64
CA PHE A 118 -2.60 7.43 2.78
C PHE A 118 -3.02 6.30 3.72
N GLN A 119 -2.49 6.25 4.93
CA GLN A 119 -2.71 5.15 5.87
C GLN A 119 -3.57 5.60 7.03
N ILE A 120 -4.55 4.77 7.41
CA ILE A 120 -5.49 5.03 8.50
C ILE A 120 -5.40 3.89 9.50
N ALA A 121 -4.89 4.16 10.69
CA ALA A 121 -4.86 3.17 11.76
C ALA A 121 -5.96 3.43 12.78
N CYS A 122 -6.72 2.36 13.10
CA CYS A 122 -7.76 2.36 14.12
C CYS A 122 -7.77 1.05 14.89
N HIS A 123 -8.13 1.14 16.17
CA HIS A 123 -8.29 -0.04 17.02
C HIS A 123 -9.59 -0.77 16.69
N GLU A 124 -9.52 -2.07 16.41
CA GLU A 124 -10.66 -2.85 15.92
C GLU A 124 -11.87 -2.84 16.86
N GLU A 125 -11.64 -2.99 18.15
CA GLU A 125 -12.73 -3.13 19.13
C GLU A 125 -13.34 -1.78 19.53
N THR A 126 -12.52 -0.71 19.64
CA THR A 126 -12.99 0.58 20.14
C THR A 126 -13.48 1.52 19.04
N PHE A 127 -12.93 1.43 17.84
CA PHE A 127 -13.36 2.22 16.68
C PHE A 127 -14.33 1.46 15.78
N GLY A 128 -14.10 0.17 15.60
CA GLY A 128 -14.87 -0.71 14.73
C GLY A 128 -14.24 -0.87 13.34
N LEU A 129 -14.19 -2.13 12.89
CA LEU A 129 -13.56 -2.48 11.62
C LEU A 129 -14.35 -1.94 10.42
N ASP A 130 -15.67 -2.09 10.43
CA ASP A 130 -16.55 -1.59 9.36
C ASP A 130 -16.43 -0.07 9.21
N ARG A 131 -16.38 0.66 10.33
CA ARG A 131 -16.19 2.11 10.34
C ARG A 131 -14.83 2.53 9.80
N LEU A 132 -13.78 1.75 10.06
CA LEU A 132 -12.46 1.98 9.46
C LEU A 132 -12.50 1.82 7.94
N TYR A 133 -13.17 0.80 7.45
CA TYR A 133 -13.29 0.57 6.01
C TYR A 133 -14.10 1.66 5.33
N GLU A 134 -15.24 2.06 5.89
CA GLU A 134 -16.03 3.20 5.41
C GLU A 134 -15.19 4.49 5.34
N LEU A 135 -14.40 4.77 6.38
CA LEU A 135 -13.49 5.91 6.40
C LEU A 135 -12.42 5.81 5.28
N CYS A 136 -11.90 4.62 5.00
CA CYS A 136 -10.94 4.43 3.91
C CYS A 136 -11.58 4.65 2.53
N GLU A 137 -12.84 4.25 2.33
CA GLU A 137 -13.59 4.53 1.11
C GLU A 137 -13.78 6.04 0.90
N ILE A 138 -14.22 6.75 1.93
CA ILE A 138 -14.34 8.21 1.90
C ILE A 138 -12.99 8.87 1.58
N ALA A 139 -11.91 8.39 2.19
CA ALA A 139 -10.57 8.91 1.91
C ALA A 139 -10.13 8.64 0.46
N ARG A 140 -10.47 7.46 -0.09
CA ARG A 140 -10.19 7.13 -1.50
C ARG A 140 -10.92 8.08 -2.45
N GLU A 141 -12.18 8.37 -2.19
CA GLU A 141 -12.98 9.31 -2.97
C GLU A 141 -12.37 10.71 -2.92
N GLU A 142 -12.12 11.26 -1.73
CA GLU A 142 -11.55 12.60 -1.55
C GLU A 142 -10.17 12.77 -2.21
N LEU A 143 -9.32 11.75 -2.14
CA LEU A 143 -8.01 11.75 -2.79
C LEU A 143 -8.13 11.73 -4.32
N THR A 144 -9.11 11.01 -4.85
CA THR A 144 -9.37 10.92 -6.29
C THR A 144 -9.96 12.22 -6.81
N GLU A 145 -11.01 12.74 -6.18
CA GLU A 145 -11.66 14.00 -6.56
C GLU A 145 -10.73 15.21 -6.39
N GLY A 146 -9.88 15.19 -5.39
CA GLY A 146 -8.88 16.23 -5.14
C GLY A 146 -7.67 16.18 -6.08
N GLY A 147 -7.56 15.18 -6.95
CA GLY A 147 -6.47 15.04 -7.91
C GLY A 147 -5.09 14.77 -7.27
N TYR A 148 -5.06 14.18 -6.07
CA TYR A 148 -3.80 13.91 -5.37
C TYR A 148 -2.96 12.79 -5.98
N ASN A 149 -3.56 11.98 -6.83
CA ASN A 149 -2.91 10.84 -7.51
C ASN A 149 -2.18 9.87 -6.58
N ILE A 150 -2.79 9.60 -5.41
CA ILE A 150 -2.25 8.67 -4.40
C ILE A 150 -2.61 7.24 -4.78
N GLY A 151 -1.60 6.36 -4.84
CA GLY A 151 -1.75 4.97 -5.29
C GLY A 151 -2.66 4.14 -4.39
N ARG A 152 -2.54 4.25 -3.06
CA ARG A 152 -3.33 3.45 -2.12
C ARG A 152 -3.82 4.24 -0.92
N VAL A 153 -5.05 3.91 -0.47
CA VAL A 153 -5.51 4.14 0.90
C VAL A 153 -5.42 2.81 1.63
N ILE A 154 -4.84 2.80 2.83
CA ILE A 154 -4.60 1.56 3.57
C ILE A 154 -5.30 1.59 4.92
N ALA A 155 -6.26 0.70 5.11
CA ALA A 155 -6.80 0.39 6.43
C ALA A 155 -5.76 -0.40 7.24
N ARG A 156 -5.39 0.12 8.40
CA ARG A 156 -4.40 -0.46 9.33
C ARG A 156 -5.04 -0.77 10.69
N PRO A 157 -5.90 -1.79 10.76
CA PRO A 157 -6.50 -2.17 12.03
C PRO A 157 -5.46 -2.74 13.00
N PHE A 158 -5.67 -2.47 14.29
CA PHE A 158 -4.81 -2.96 15.36
C PHE A 158 -5.60 -3.31 16.61
N VAL A 159 -5.00 -4.09 17.49
CA VAL A 159 -5.50 -4.47 18.81
C VAL A 159 -4.42 -4.22 19.86
N GLY A 160 -4.77 -4.36 21.14
CA GLY A 160 -3.88 -4.12 22.27
C GLY A 160 -4.41 -3.00 23.15
N ASP A 161 -3.81 -2.78 24.31
CA ASP A 161 -4.32 -1.88 25.34
C ASP A 161 -3.36 -0.76 25.77
N LYS A 162 -2.09 -0.86 25.37
CA LYS A 162 -1.04 0.11 25.75
C LYS A 162 0.18 0.05 24.83
N PRO A 163 1.06 1.07 24.86
CA PRO A 163 2.33 1.05 24.16
C PRO A 163 3.16 -0.21 24.45
N GLY A 164 3.79 -0.74 23.41
CA GLY A 164 4.53 -2.01 23.44
C GLY A 164 3.66 -3.27 23.35
N ASN A 165 2.33 -3.13 23.44
CA ASN A 165 1.37 -4.23 23.30
C ASN A 165 0.46 -4.09 22.06
N PHE A 166 0.50 -2.97 21.37
CA PHE A 166 -0.27 -2.79 20.15
C PHE A 166 0.24 -3.68 19.02
N GLN A 167 -0.68 -4.42 18.38
CA GLN A 167 -0.39 -5.34 17.31
C GLN A 167 -1.32 -5.08 16.12
N ARG A 168 -0.76 -4.98 14.93
CA ARG A 168 -1.53 -4.92 13.69
C ARG A 168 -2.19 -6.27 13.45
N THR A 169 -3.42 -6.25 12.99
CA THR A 169 -4.17 -7.47 12.67
C THR A 169 -4.06 -7.85 11.20
N GLY A 170 -4.53 -9.04 10.86
CA GLY A 170 -4.65 -9.53 9.48
C GLY A 170 -5.79 -8.88 8.68
N ASN A 171 -6.63 -8.06 9.31
CA ASN A 171 -7.77 -7.37 8.67
C ASN A 171 -7.35 -6.07 7.95
N ARG A 172 -6.08 -5.98 7.57
CA ARG A 172 -5.60 -4.92 6.68
C ARG A 172 -6.36 -4.97 5.35
N HIS A 173 -6.75 -3.80 4.85
CA HIS A 173 -7.37 -3.68 3.54
C HIS A 173 -6.76 -2.49 2.78
N ASP A 174 -6.34 -2.73 1.54
CA ASP A 174 -5.73 -1.72 0.67
C ASP A 174 -6.71 -1.35 -0.44
N LEU A 175 -7.12 -0.07 -0.50
CA LEU A 175 -7.92 0.48 -1.59
C LEU A 175 -6.95 1.12 -2.60
N ALA A 176 -6.55 0.35 -3.59
CA ALA A 176 -5.70 0.82 -4.68
C ALA A 176 -6.54 1.49 -5.78
N VAL A 177 -5.91 2.39 -6.54
CA VAL A 177 -6.49 2.82 -7.82
C VAL A 177 -6.44 1.68 -8.83
N GLU A 178 -7.31 1.74 -9.84
CA GLU A 178 -7.32 0.73 -10.91
C GLU A 178 -6.11 0.91 -11.85
N PRO A 179 -5.62 -0.19 -12.47
CA PRO A 179 -4.60 -0.09 -13.51
C PRO A 179 -5.08 0.77 -14.68
N PRO A 180 -4.19 1.56 -15.32
CA PRO A 180 -4.57 2.45 -16.41
C PRO A 180 -4.95 1.72 -17.70
N ALA A 181 -4.73 0.40 -17.76
CA ALA A 181 -5.10 -0.45 -18.89
C ALA A 181 -5.38 -1.89 -18.39
N PRO A 182 -6.08 -2.72 -19.21
CA PRO A 182 -6.35 -4.10 -18.84
C PRO A 182 -5.06 -4.92 -18.66
N THR A 183 -4.88 -5.48 -17.47
CA THR A 183 -3.79 -6.42 -17.18
C THR A 183 -3.98 -7.76 -17.90
N VAL A 184 -2.93 -8.60 -17.95
CA VAL A 184 -3.03 -9.96 -18.49
C VAL A 184 -4.10 -10.77 -17.75
N LEU A 185 -4.30 -10.54 -16.46
CA LEU A 185 -5.31 -11.23 -15.66
C LEU A 185 -6.73 -10.86 -16.12
N LYS A 186 -7.00 -9.56 -16.32
CA LYS A 186 -8.28 -9.10 -16.84
C LYS A 186 -8.53 -9.61 -18.26
N LYS A 187 -7.53 -9.57 -19.13
CA LYS A 187 -7.66 -10.10 -20.50
C LYS A 187 -7.92 -11.62 -20.53
N LEU A 188 -7.32 -12.37 -19.61
CA LEU A 188 -7.62 -13.79 -19.48
C LEU A 188 -9.10 -14.05 -19.20
N VAL A 189 -9.71 -13.27 -18.31
CA VAL A 189 -11.14 -13.39 -18.00
C VAL A 189 -11.99 -12.93 -19.19
N ASP A 190 -11.76 -11.70 -19.67
CA ASP A 190 -12.63 -11.03 -20.64
C ASP A 190 -12.55 -11.66 -22.04
N GLU A 191 -11.34 -12.03 -22.50
CA GLU A 191 -11.11 -12.47 -23.88
C GLU A 191 -11.04 -14.00 -24.02
N LYS A 192 -10.69 -14.72 -22.96
CA LYS A 192 -10.49 -16.16 -22.99
C LYS A 192 -11.50 -16.94 -22.15
N GLY A 193 -12.38 -16.26 -21.40
CA GLY A 193 -13.31 -16.92 -20.48
C GLY A 193 -12.60 -17.70 -19.37
N GLY A 194 -11.36 -17.33 -19.04
CA GLY A 194 -10.59 -17.93 -17.97
C GLY A 194 -11.03 -17.46 -16.60
N GLU A 195 -10.51 -18.10 -15.58
CA GLU A 195 -10.71 -17.74 -14.17
C GLU A 195 -9.37 -17.35 -13.53
N VAL A 196 -9.41 -16.32 -12.70
CA VAL A 196 -8.25 -15.90 -11.89
C VAL A 196 -8.56 -16.11 -10.42
N VAL A 197 -7.77 -16.93 -9.76
CA VAL A 197 -7.84 -17.16 -8.32
C VAL A 197 -6.62 -16.53 -7.66
N SER A 198 -6.83 -15.52 -6.80
CA SER A 198 -5.76 -14.92 -6.00
C SER A 198 -5.57 -15.68 -4.69
N ILE A 199 -4.30 -15.89 -4.31
CA ILE A 199 -3.91 -16.54 -3.06
C ILE A 199 -2.94 -15.62 -2.33
N GLY A 200 -3.33 -15.14 -1.12
CA GLY A 200 -2.52 -14.24 -0.30
C GLY A 200 -3.11 -12.86 -0.11
#